data_48799937b631b0cf371e75ae46cbc9d4
#
_entry.id   48799937b631b0cf371e75ae46cbc9d4
#
_cell.length_a   1.000
_cell.length_b   1.000
_cell.length_c   1.000
_cell.angle_alpha   90.00
_cell.angle_beta   90.00
_cell.angle_gamma   90.00
#
_symmetry.space_group_name_H-M   'P 1'
#
loop_
_entity.id
_entity.type
_entity.pdbx_description
1 polymer ?
#
loop_
_entity_poly.entity_id
_entity_poly.type
_entity_poly.pdbx_seq_one_letter_code
_entity_poly.pdbx_strand_id
1 'polypeptide(L)'
;MSKTVVISVGGSIINPGTINTPFLERLKTFVTNSPLRFILICGGGINARTYMAAAKTFGVKGDSLDYIGIQATLLNAELLRHIFNAPQVQQQPKTSSFKKVLVAGGWEPGCSTDYDAVLFALKYKSDTIINLTNVDYVYTKDPKEPGAEPLKCISWADYRSMISSKWSSGLHAPFDPIASKSAQKHNLRVLCINGERLSEIEKALAGKPFIGTVIG
;
A
#
# COMPACT_ATOMS: atom_id res chain seq x y z
N MET A 1 -15.04 17.01 -11.19
CA MET A 1 -14.56 15.62 -11.25
C MET A 1 -14.58 15.04 -9.85
N SER A 2 -15.01 13.80 -9.65
CA SER A 2 -14.96 13.13 -8.32
C SER A 2 -13.51 13.03 -7.83
N LYS A 3 -13.31 13.26 -6.53
CA LYS A 3 -11.98 13.14 -5.88
C LYS A 3 -11.41 11.73 -6.11
N THR A 4 -10.12 11.67 -6.46
CA THR A 4 -9.40 10.39 -6.62
C THR A 4 -8.62 10.10 -5.34
N VAL A 5 -8.71 8.88 -4.84
CA VAL A 5 -8.00 8.39 -3.64
C VAL A 5 -7.05 7.28 -4.05
N VAL A 6 -5.81 7.36 -3.59
CA VAL A 6 -4.81 6.30 -3.78
C VAL A 6 -4.81 5.40 -2.56
N ILE A 7 -4.91 4.09 -2.80
CA ILE A 7 -4.85 3.06 -1.76
C ILE A 7 -3.70 2.12 -2.07
N SER A 8 -2.70 2.06 -1.21
CA SER A 8 -1.73 0.96 -1.16
C SER A 8 -2.40 -0.23 -0.50
N VAL A 9 -2.65 -1.29 -1.27
CA VAL A 9 -3.27 -2.52 -0.77
C VAL A 9 -2.16 -3.52 -0.47
N GLY A 10 -1.82 -3.63 0.81
CA GLY A 10 -0.74 -4.50 1.26
C GLY A 10 -0.89 -5.93 0.74
N GLY A 11 0.16 -6.48 0.15
CA GLY A 11 0.11 -7.83 -0.41
C GLY A 11 -0.21 -8.91 0.63
N SER A 12 0.15 -8.70 1.89
CA SER A 12 -0.20 -9.59 3.00
C SER A 12 -1.68 -9.57 3.38
N ILE A 13 -2.44 -8.57 2.92
CA ILE A 13 -3.90 -8.51 3.09
C ILE A 13 -4.58 -9.22 1.92
N ILE A 14 -4.05 -9.05 0.69
CA ILE A 14 -4.56 -9.73 -0.50
C ILE A 14 -4.31 -11.24 -0.38
N ASN A 15 -3.09 -11.60 -0.02
CA ASN A 15 -2.64 -12.99 0.09
C ASN A 15 -1.76 -13.19 1.33
N PRO A 16 -2.34 -13.44 2.50
CA PRO A 16 -1.60 -13.78 3.73
C PRO A 16 -0.99 -15.19 3.73
N GLY A 17 -1.43 -16.06 2.86
CA GLY A 17 -1.06 -17.48 2.69
C GLY A 17 -1.97 -18.15 1.68
N THR A 18 -3.22 -17.74 1.67
CA THR A 18 -4.22 -18.00 0.64
C THR A 18 -4.88 -16.70 0.24
N ILE A 19 -5.49 -16.63 -0.94
CA ILE A 19 -6.19 -15.41 -1.37
C ILE A 19 -7.32 -15.09 -0.38
N ASN A 20 -7.30 -13.88 0.17
CA ASN A 20 -8.28 -13.40 1.15
C ASN A 20 -9.56 -12.92 0.45
N THR A 21 -10.34 -13.87 -0.06
CA THR A 21 -11.60 -13.56 -0.77
C THR A 21 -12.59 -12.76 0.08
N PRO A 22 -12.75 -13.00 1.40
CA PRO A 22 -13.62 -12.16 2.21
C PRO A 22 -13.20 -10.69 2.27
N PHE A 23 -11.90 -10.41 2.34
CA PHE A 23 -11.39 -9.04 2.26
C PHE A 23 -11.69 -8.42 0.88
N LEU A 24 -11.43 -9.16 -0.20
CA LEU A 24 -11.67 -8.68 -1.57
C LEU A 24 -13.13 -8.38 -1.83
N GLU A 25 -14.05 -9.15 -1.29
CA GLU A 25 -15.50 -8.90 -1.36
C GLU A 25 -15.89 -7.61 -0.63
N ARG A 26 -15.37 -7.40 0.60
CA ARG A 26 -15.59 -6.17 1.34
C ARG A 26 -14.99 -4.96 0.63
N LEU A 27 -13.77 -5.09 0.09
CA LEU A 27 -13.12 -4.03 -0.68
C LEU A 27 -13.93 -3.69 -1.93
N LYS A 28 -14.43 -4.68 -2.65
CA LYS A 28 -15.30 -4.49 -3.82
C LYS A 28 -16.56 -3.72 -3.44
N THR A 29 -17.24 -4.13 -2.39
CA THR A 29 -18.46 -3.46 -1.89
C THR A 29 -18.17 -2.03 -1.49
N PHE A 30 -17.12 -1.79 -0.71
CA PHE A 30 -16.69 -0.46 -0.29
C PHE A 30 -16.43 0.46 -1.49
N VAL A 31 -15.60 0.02 -2.44
CA VAL A 31 -15.21 0.80 -3.62
C VAL A 31 -16.43 1.07 -4.52
N THR A 32 -17.29 0.07 -4.74
CA THR A 32 -18.45 0.22 -5.61
C THR A 32 -19.46 1.24 -5.05
N ASN A 33 -19.71 1.20 -3.75
CA ASN A 33 -20.70 2.07 -3.09
C ASN A 33 -20.18 3.49 -2.81
N SER A 34 -18.88 3.71 -2.79
CA SER A 34 -18.29 5.03 -2.58
C SER A 34 -18.54 5.97 -3.78
N PRO A 35 -18.75 7.28 -3.59
CA PRO A 35 -18.81 8.26 -4.68
C PRO A 35 -17.42 8.61 -5.24
N LEU A 36 -16.35 8.13 -4.61
CA LEU A 36 -14.96 8.44 -4.96
C LEU A 36 -14.44 7.56 -6.10
N ARG A 37 -13.35 7.98 -6.71
CA ARG A 37 -12.54 7.18 -7.64
C ARG A 37 -11.32 6.65 -6.90
N PHE A 38 -10.86 5.45 -7.26
CA PHE A 38 -9.78 4.81 -6.56
C PHE A 38 -8.65 4.37 -7.50
N ILE A 39 -7.42 4.52 -7.01
CA ILE A 39 -6.23 3.91 -7.59
C ILE A 39 -5.74 2.89 -6.56
N LEU A 40 -5.77 1.62 -6.91
CA LEU A 40 -5.38 0.52 -6.05
C LEU A 40 -3.98 0.03 -6.45
N ILE A 41 -3.01 0.22 -5.56
CA ILE A 41 -1.63 -0.24 -5.78
C ILE A 41 -1.45 -1.55 -5.01
N CYS A 42 -1.19 -2.63 -5.72
CA CYS A 42 -1.15 -3.98 -5.13
C CYS A 42 0.26 -4.38 -4.71
N GLY A 43 0.41 -4.80 -3.45
CA GLY A 43 1.62 -5.43 -2.96
C GLY A 43 1.73 -6.93 -3.35
N GLY A 44 2.93 -7.50 -3.27
CA GLY A 44 3.21 -8.88 -3.70
C GLY A 44 2.84 -9.98 -2.69
N GLY A 45 2.76 -9.65 -1.40
CA GLY A 45 2.35 -10.58 -0.34
C GLY A 45 3.29 -11.78 -0.15
N ILE A 46 2.69 -12.92 0.23
CA ILE A 46 3.45 -14.16 0.47
C ILE A 46 4.11 -14.66 -0.83
N ASN A 47 3.46 -14.49 -1.98
CA ASN A 47 4.02 -14.94 -3.26
C ASN A 47 5.38 -14.28 -3.53
N ALA A 48 5.46 -12.94 -3.39
CA ALA A 48 6.73 -12.23 -3.55
C ALA A 48 7.81 -12.80 -2.62
N ARG A 49 7.50 -12.95 -1.33
CA ARG A 49 8.45 -13.47 -0.33
C ARG A 49 8.91 -14.88 -0.63
N THR A 50 8.00 -15.77 -1.00
CA THR A 50 8.32 -17.18 -1.30
C THR A 50 9.21 -17.29 -2.52
N TYR A 51 8.87 -16.63 -3.61
CA TYR A 51 9.67 -16.69 -4.84
C TYR A 51 11.02 -15.99 -4.68
N MET A 52 11.09 -14.85 -4.00
CA MET A 52 12.35 -14.15 -3.72
C MET A 52 13.24 -14.98 -2.78
N ALA A 53 12.67 -15.65 -1.77
CA ALA A 53 13.43 -16.55 -0.90
C ALA A 53 14.02 -17.72 -1.68
N ALA A 54 13.22 -18.36 -2.52
CA ALA A 54 13.70 -19.42 -3.40
C ALA A 54 14.83 -18.91 -4.33
N ALA A 55 14.66 -17.75 -4.97
CA ALA A 55 15.70 -17.19 -5.85
C ALA A 55 17.02 -16.90 -5.10
N LYS A 56 16.94 -16.44 -3.84
CA LYS A 56 18.11 -16.21 -2.99
C LYS A 56 18.94 -17.49 -2.77
N THR A 57 18.33 -18.67 -2.69
CA THR A 57 19.07 -19.95 -2.56
C THR A 57 19.94 -20.26 -3.78
N PHE A 58 19.61 -19.68 -4.94
CA PHE A 58 20.39 -19.76 -6.17
C PHE A 58 21.33 -18.56 -6.37
N GLY A 59 21.54 -17.73 -5.34
CA GLY A 59 22.46 -16.60 -5.39
C GLY A 59 21.92 -15.35 -6.09
N VAL A 60 20.62 -15.29 -6.43
CA VAL A 60 19.99 -14.09 -7.04
C VAL A 60 20.01 -12.93 -6.04
N LYS A 61 20.40 -11.73 -6.51
CA LYS A 61 20.59 -10.52 -5.68
C LYS A 61 20.10 -9.26 -6.40
N GLY A 62 19.98 -8.16 -5.62
CA GLY A 62 19.70 -6.82 -6.14
C GLY A 62 18.41 -6.76 -6.95
N ASP A 63 18.45 -6.01 -8.02
CA ASP A 63 17.29 -5.71 -8.88
C ASP A 63 16.59 -6.97 -9.41
N SER A 64 17.34 -8.07 -9.60
CA SER A 64 16.76 -9.34 -10.05
C SER A 64 15.75 -9.91 -9.04
N LEU A 65 15.98 -9.71 -7.73
CA LEU A 65 15.00 -10.08 -6.70
C LEU A 65 13.78 -9.17 -6.75
N ASP A 66 13.98 -7.88 -6.97
CA ASP A 66 12.90 -6.92 -7.05
C ASP A 66 12.00 -7.21 -8.25
N TYR A 67 12.57 -7.57 -9.41
CA TYR A 67 11.78 -8.00 -10.57
C TYR A 67 10.89 -9.20 -10.25
N ILE A 68 11.38 -10.17 -9.49
CA ILE A 68 10.56 -11.30 -9.03
C ILE A 68 9.42 -10.81 -8.12
N GLY A 69 9.73 -9.90 -7.19
CA GLY A 69 8.73 -9.28 -6.33
C GLY A 69 7.68 -8.50 -7.12
N ILE A 70 8.09 -7.72 -8.12
CA ILE A 70 7.21 -6.97 -9.02
C ILE A 70 6.23 -7.91 -9.73
N GLN A 71 6.68 -9.05 -10.27
CA GLN A 71 5.75 -10.00 -10.91
C GLN A 71 4.66 -10.51 -9.97
N ALA A 72 4.98 -10.72 -8.70
CA ALA A 72 3.98 -11.09 -7.70
C ALA A 72 2.98 -9.96 -7.43
N THR A 73 3.40 -8.70 -7.47
CA THR A 73 2.49 -7.55 -7.35
C THR A 73 1.55 -7.47 -8.55
N LEU A 74 2.06 -7.74 -9.76
CA LEU A 74 1.29 -7.71 -11.00
C LEU A 74 0.24 -8.82 -11.03
N LEU A 75 0.56 -10.02 -10.52
CA LEU A 75 -0.42 -11.10 -10.39
C LEU A 75 -1.60 -10.70 -9.49
N ASN A 76 -1.30 -10.09 -8.34
CA ASN A 76 -2.34 -9.56 -7.45
C ASN A 76 -3.12 -8.41 -8.09
N ALA A 77 -2.44 -7.55 -8.84
CA ALA A 77 -3.07 -6.44 -9.56
C ALA A 77 -4.01 -6.95 -10.66
N GLU A 78 -3.63 -7.97 -11.41
CA GLU A 78 -4.52 -8.59 -12.41
C GLU A 78 -5.77 -9.19 -11.77
N LEU A 79 -5.65 -9.84 -10.60
CA LEU A 79 -6.80 -10.32 -9.86
C LEU A 79 -7.77 -9.16 -9.53
N LEU A 80 -7.26 -8.08 -8.95
CA LEU A 80 -8.10 -6.92 -8.61
C LEU A 80 -8.67 -6.25 -9.87
N ARG A 81 -7.90 -6.15 -10.94
CA ARG A 81 -8.37 -5.60 -12.21
C ARG A 81 -9.63 -6.32 -12.70
N HIS A 82 -9.63 -7.63 -12.66
CA HIS A 82 -10.78 -8.43 -13.08
C HIS A 82 -11.96 -8.33 -12.11
N ILE A 83 -11.70 -8.32 -10.79
CA ILE A 83 -12.74 -8.11 -9.77
C ILE A 83 -13.50 -6.80 -9.98
N PHE A 84 -12.78 -5.72 -10.34
CA PHE A 84 -13.34 -4.38 -10.52
C PHE A 84 -13.73 -4.05 -11.98
N ASN A 85 -13.50 -4.95 -12.91
CA ASN A 85 -13.64 -4.69 -14.35
C ASN A 85 -12.91 -3.38 -14.75
N ALA A 86 -11.69 -3.22 -14.22
CA ALA A 86 -10.86 -2.04 -14.43
C ALA A 86 -10.08 -2.13 -15.76
N PRO A 87 -9.56 -1.00 -16.28
CA PRO A 87 -8.63 -1.01 -17.41
C PRO A 87 -7.39 -1.87 -17.14
N GLN A 88 -6.56 -2.06 -18.19
CA GLN A 88 -5.29 -2.78 -18.06
C GLN A 88 -4.47 -2.27 -16.88
N VAL A 89 -3.84 -3.20 -16.15
CA VAL A 89 -2.95 -2.88 -15.02
C VAL A 89 -1.86 -1.91 -15.45
N GLN A 90 -1.65 -0.88 -14.64
CA GLN A 90 -0.53 0.05 -14.82
C GLN A 90 0.66 -0.36 -13.96
N GLN A 91 1.85 -0.28 -14.54
CA GLN A 91 3.11 -0.33 -13.80
C GLN A 91 3.66 1.09 -13.65
N GLN A 92 3.95 1.74 -14.76
CA GLN A 92 4.48 3.10 -14.74
C GLN A 92 3.46 4.11 -14.21
N PRO A 93 3.82 4.93 -13.20
CA PRO A 93 2.96 6.00 -12.69
C PRO A 93 2.75 7.11 -13.73
N LYS A 94 1.69 6.97 -14.51
CA LYS A 94 1.25 7.97 -15.50
C LYS A 94 -0.25 8.20 -15.39
N THR A 95 -0.69 9.38 -15.81
CA THR A 95 -2.13 9.68 -15.87
C THR A 95 -2.77 8.89 -17.00
N SER A 96 -3.89 8.26 -16.70
CA SER A 96 -4.74 7.60 -17.68
C SER A 96 -6.21 7.82 -17.34
N SER A 97 -7.07 7.67 -18.35
CA SER A 97 -8.51 7.77 -18.13
C SER A 97 -9.04 6.49 -17.53
N PHE A 98 -9.85 6.60 -16.48
CA PHE A 98 -10.59 5.48 -15.90
C PHE A 98 -11.90 5.97 -15.28
N LYS A 99 -12.89 5.12 -15.19
CA LYS A 99 -14.22 5.51 -14.64
C LYS A 99 -14.21 5.48 -13.11
N LYS A 100 -14.00 4.34 -12.51
CA LYS A 100 -14.14 4.12 -11.07
C LYS A 100 -12.86 3.66 -10.40
N VAL A 101 -12.20 2.67 -10.96
CA VAL A 101 -10.99 2.04 -10.42
C VAL A 101 -9.91 2.00 -11.49
N LEU A 102 -8.70 2.35 -11.08
CA LEU A 102 -7.45 2.05 -11.75
C LEU A 102 -6.66 1.10 -10.85
N VAL A 103 -6.05 0.08 -11.41
CA VAL A 103 -5.23 -0.87 -10.66
C VAL A 103 -3.80 -0.80 -11.15
N ALA A 104 -2.85 -0.82 -10.21
CA ALA A 104 -1.43 -0.83 -10.50
C ALA A 104 -0.68 -1.86 -9.63
N GLY A 105 0.44 -2.34 -10.14
CA GLY A 105 1.43 -3.13 -9.42
C GLY A 105 2.76 -2.37 -9.29
N GLY A 106 3.82 -3.07 -8.88
CA GLY A 106 5.17 -2.51 -8.78
C GLY A 106 5.71 -2.09 -10.15
N TRP A 107 6.46 -1.01 -10.17
CA TRP A 107 7.02 -0.42 -11.40
C TRP A 107 8.48 -0.78 -11.60
N GLU A 108 9.37 -0.28 -10.75
CA GLU A 108 10.82 -0.40 -10.92
C GLU A 108 11.50 -1.02 -9.69
N PRO A 109 12.65 -1.70 -9.86
CA PRO A 109 13.48 -2.15 -8.75
C PRO A 109 13.92 -1.00 -7.84
N GLY A 110 14.30 -1.35 -6.61
CA GLY A 110 14.88 -0.41 -5.66
C GLY A 110 13.86 0.31 -4.78
N CYS A 111 12.57 0.02 -4.90
CA CYS A 111 11.51 0.58 -4.05
C CYS A 111 10.35 -0.40 -3.85
N SER A 112 9.47 -0.09 -2.90
CA SER A 112 8.24 -0.85 -2.68
C SER A 112 7.05 -0.23 -3.42
N THR A 113 5.93 -0.95 -3.44
CA THR A 113 4.64 -0.45 -3.94
C THR A 113 4.09 0.75 -3.15
N ASP A 114 4.61 1.03 -1.94
CA ASP A 114 4.29 2.27 -1.23
C ASP A 114 4.87 3.49 -1.95
N TYR A 115 6.07 3.37 -2.53
CA TYR A 115 6.64 4.43 -3.34
C TYR A 115 5.85 4.62 -4.64
N ASP A 116 5.40 3.54 -5.28
CA ASP A 116 4.49 3.64 -6.42
C ASP A 116 3.21 4.39 -6.03
N ALA A 117 2.64 4.12 -4.85
CA ALA A 117 1.48 4.84 -4.34
C ALA A 117 1.75 6.36 -4.19
N VAL A 118 2.94 6.74 -3.72
CA VAL A 118 3.36 8.15 -3.67
C VAL A 118 3.40 8.76 -5.07
N LEU A 119 4.01 8.07 -6.04
CA LEU A 119 4.11 8.56 -7.42
C LEU A 119 2.74 8.72 -8.07
N PHE A 120 1.83 7.76 -7.87
CA PHE A 120 0.44 7.88 -8.34
C PHE A 120 -0.31 9.02 -7.64
N ALA A 121 -0.12 9.20 -6.32
CA ALA A 121 -0.73 10.31 -5.59
C ALA A 121 -0.31 11.68 -6.18
N LEU A 122 0.97 11.85 -6.46
CA LEU A 122 1.49 13.06 -7.10
C LEU A 122 0.92 13.28 -8.50
N LYS A 123 0.87 12.23 -9.34
CA LYS A 123 0.32 12.30 -10.70
C LYS A 123 -1.17 12.67 -10.74
N TYR A 124 -1.93 12.17 -9.78
CA TYR A 124 -3.37 12.40 -9.70
C TYR A 124 -3.75 13.52 -8.72
N LYS A 125 -2.76 14.26 -8.18
CA LYS A 125 -2.94 15.38 -7.26
C LYS A 125 -3.77 14.97 -6.02
N SER A 126 -3.54 13.77 -5.52
CA SER A 126 -4.07 13.31 -4.24
C SER A 126 -3.14 13.77 -3.12
N ASP A 127 -3.67 14.43 -2.12
CA ASP A 127 -2.94 14.88 -0.93
C ASP A 127 -2.81 13.80 0.14
N THR A 128 -3.52 12.68 -0.06
CA THR A 128 -3.66 11.62 0.93
C THR A 128 -3.54 10.25 0.25
N ILE A 129 -2.76 9.38 0.88
CA ILE A 129 -2.64 7.96 0.54
C ILE A 129 -3.24 7.15 1.68
N ILE A 130 -4.04 6.15 1.37
CA ILE A 130 -4.48 5.15 2.34
C ILE A 130 -3.55 3.96 2.20
N ASN A 131 -2.91 3.59 3.29
CA ASN A 131 -2.10 2.38 3.36
C ASN A 131 -2.84 1.31 4.16
N LEU A 132 -3.35 0.30 3.46
CA LEU A 132 -4.04 -0.82 4.10
C LEU A 132 -3.02 -1.81 4.64
N THR A 133 -3.06 -2.02 5.96
CA THR A 133 -2.17 -2.89 6.71
C THR A 133 -2.95 -3.99 7.41
N ASN A 134 -2.25 -4.92 8.03
CA ASN A 134 -2.84 -6.00 8.85
C ASN A 134 -2.86 -5.68 10.35
N VAL A 135 -2.55 -4.44 10.73
CA VAL A 135 -2.57 -3.94 12.12
C VAL A 135 -3.41 -2.68 12.21
N ASP A 136 -3.95 -2.38 13.40
CA ASP A 136 -4.85 -1.26 13.59
C ASP A 136 -4.12 0.09 13.58
N TYR A 137 -2.86 0.12 14.00
CA TYR A 137 -2.05 1.35 14.10
C TYR A 137 -0.61 1.11 13.68
N VAL A 138 0.11 2.17 13.43
CA VAL A 138 1.57 2.18 13.60
C VAL A 138 1.85 2.18 15.10
N TYR A 139 2.82 1.40 15.54
CA TYR A 139 3.19 1.26 16.94
C TYR A 139 4.62 1.75 17.17
N THR A 140 4.92 2.10 18.42
CA THR A 140 6.26 2.54 18.82
C THR A 140 7.33 1.46 18.63
N LYS A 141 6.93 0.19 18.55
CA LYS A 141 7.74 -1.01 18.26
C LYS A 141 6.83 -2.14 17.77
N ASP A 142 7.36 -3.35 17.55
CA ASP A 142 6.53 -4.48 17.12
C ASP A 142 5.32 -4.65 18.08
N PRO A 143 4.09 -4.65 17.57
CA PRO A 143 2.89 -4.77 18.39
C PRO A 143 2.82 -6.06 19.23
N LYS A 144 3.65 -7.06 18.92
CA LYS A 144 3.79 -8.29 19.70
C LYS A 144 4.71 -8.12 20.93
N GLU A 145 5.46 -7.04 20.99
CA GLU A 145 6.38 -6.77 22.10
C GLU A 145 5.65 -6.09 23.27
N PRO A 146 5.97 -6.46 24.53
CA PRO A 146 5.41 -5.79 25.71
C PRO A 146 5.68 -4.28 25.69
N GLY A 147 4.67 -3.46 25.96
CA GLY A 147 4.78 -2.01 25.98
C GLY A 147 4.82 -1.36 24.58
N ALA A 148 4.38 -2.03 23.54
CA ALA A 148 4.10 -1.40 22.26
C ALA A 148 2.87 -0.50 22.38
N GLU A 149 3.01 0.78 22.04
CA GLU A 149 1.95 1.77 22.12
C GLU A 149 1.45 2.17 20.72
N PRO A 150 0.11 2.26 20.50
CA PRO A 150 -0.46 2.69 19.24
C PRO A 150 -0.26 4.20 19.04
N LEU A 151 0.19 4.60 17.86
CA LEU A 151 0.36 5.98 17.45
C LEU A 151 -0.82 6.41 16.60
N LYS A 152 -1.67 7.31 17.11
CA LYS A 152 -2.82 7.83 16.36
C LYS A 152 -2.40 8.87 15.31
N CYS A 153 -1.37 9.64 15.62
CA CYS A 153 -0.78 10.64 14.74
C CYS A 153 0.72 10.70 15.00
N ILE A 154 1.50 10.82 13.93
CA ILE A 154 2.95 10.95 14.01
C ILE A 154 3.45 11.84 12.87
N SER A 155 4.43 12.71 13.16
CA SER A 155 5.07 13.50 12.12
C SER A 155 5.94 12.64 11.21
N TRP A 156 6.18 13.08 9.97
CA TRP A 156 7.15 12.41 9.10
C TRP A 156 8.55 12.32 9.68
N ALA A 157 8.99 13.34 10.42
CA ALA A 157 10.30 13.35 11.07
C ALA A 157 10.41 12.22 12.09
N ASP A 158 9.44 12.13 12.99
CA ASP A 158 9.42 11.11 14.04
C ASP A 158 9.23 9.71 13.44
N TYR A 159 8.32 9.54 12.50
CA TYR A 159 8.12 8.24 11.82
C TYR A 159 9.41 7.74 11.17
N ARG A 160 10.11 8.60 10.44
CA ARG A 160 11.36 8.23 9.76
C ARG A 160 12.51 7.97 10.72
N SER A 161 12.48 8.52 11.94
CA SER A 161 13.46 8.19 12.98
C SER A 161 13.26 6.79 13.56
N MET A 162 12.03 6.25 13.47
CA MET A 162 11.67 4.92 14.00
C MET A 162 11.99 3.78 13.04
N ILE A 163 12.11 4.06 11.74
CA ILE A 163 12.33 3.03 10.71
C ILE A 163 13.76 3.08 10.17
N SER A 164 14.22 1.98 9.56
CA SER A 164 15.49 1.97 8.83
C SER A 164 15.49 3.04 7.74
N SER A 165 16.60 3.76 7.58
CA SER A 165 16.77 4.70 6.46
C SER A 165 17.10 4.01 5.14
N LYS A 166 17.47 2.71 5.17
CA LYS A 166 17.85 1.92 4.00
C LYS A 166 16.70 0.99 3.61
N TRP A 167 16.35 1.02 2.34
CA TRP A 167 15.43 0.07 1.76
C TRP A 167 16.11 -1.27 1.47
N SER A 168 15.38 -2.35 1.61
CA SER A 168 15.76 -3.68 1.16
C SER A 168 14.52 -4.46 0.76
N SER A 169 14.66 -5.34 -0.24
CA SER A 169 13.57 -6.20 -0.71
C SER A 169 12.98 -7.04 0.42
N GLY A 170 11.67 -6.90 0.66
CA GLY A 170 10.96 -7.59 1.73
C GLY A 170 11.07 -6.91 3.10
N LEU A 171 11.53 -5.65 3.17
CA LEU A 171 11.54 -4.86 4.41
C LEU A 171 10.14 -4.79 5.03
N HIS A 172 10.05 -5.08 6.32
CA HIS A 172 8.84 -4.92 7.11
C HIS A 172 8.86 -3.53 7.78
N ALA A 173 8.23 -2.56 7.15
CA ALA A 173 7.92 -1.27 7.75
C ALA A 173 6.47 -0.93 7.43
N PRO A 174 5.75 -0.20 8.31
CA PRO A 174 4.37 0.22 8.02
C PRO A 174 4.25 1.02 6.72
N PHE A 175 5.26 1.84 6.40
CA PHE A 175 5.42 2.56 5.13
C PHE A 175 6.92 2.69 4.85
N ASP A 176 7.37 2.36 3.65
CA ASP A 176 8.80 2.18 3.37
C ASP A 176 9.62 3.49 3.46
N PRO A 177 10.95 3.40 3.71
CA PRO A 177 11.79 4.58 3.90
C PRO A 177 11.90 5.49 2.67
N ILE A 178 11.86 4.94 1.45
CA ILE A 178 11.94 5.74 0.21
C ILE A 178 10.61 6.47 -0.01
N ALA A 179 9.50 5.75 0.13
CA ALA A 179 8.16 6.31 0.08
C ALA A 179 7.96 7.40 1.13
N SER A 180 8.40 7.15 2.39
CA SER A 180 8.32 8.10 3.50
C SER A 180 9.07 9.40 3.22
N LYS A 181 10.30 9.31 2.68
CA LYS A 181 11.10 10.48 2.29
C LYS A 181 10.41 11.29 1.22
N SER A 182 9.85 10.63 0.22
CA SER A 182 9.13 11.28 -0.87
C SER A 182 7.81 11.89 -0.40
N ALA A 183 7.03 11.18 0.41
CA ALA A 183 5.78 11.68 0.96
C ALA A 183 6.00 12.94 1.82
N GLN A 184 7.02 12.92 2.70
CA GLN A 184 7.42 14.09 3.49
C GLN A 184 7.80 15.27 2.59
N LYS A 185 8.63 15.05 1.57
CA LYS A 185 9.07 16.11 0.63
C LYS A 185 7.89 16.81 -0.07
N HIS A 186 6.82 16.07 -0.33
CA HIS A 186 5.66 16.58 -1.06
C HIS A 186 4.44 16.88 -0.16
N ASN A 187 4.63 16.89 1.18
CA ASN A 187 3.58 17.16 2.15
C ASN A 187 2.34 16.26 1.98
N LEU A 188 2.55 14.99 1.59
CA LEU A 188 1.48 14.00 1.53
C LEU A 188 1.19 13.45 2.92
N ARG A 189 -0.08 13.14 3.18
CA ARG A 189 -0.49 12.38 4.36
C ARG A 189 -0.66 10.92 4.01
N VAL A 190 -0.25 10.05 4.92
CA VAL A 190 -0.53 8.62 4.82
C VAL A 190 -1.42 8.20 5.98
N LEU A 191 -2.52 7.55 5.66
CA LEU A 191 -3.47 6.99 6.63
C LEU A 191 -3.25 5.48 6.67
N CYS A 192 -2.58 4.98 7.71
CA CYS A 192 -2.43 3.55 7.94
C CYS A 192 -3.69 3.02 8.59
N ILE A 193 -4.40 2.13 7.91
CA ILE A 193 -5.69 1.58 8.33
C ILE A 193 -5.67 0.07 8.17
N ASN A 194 -6.20 -0.65 9.15
CA ASN A 194 -6.35 -2.10 9.05
C ASN A 194 -7.34 -2.45 7.92
N GLY A 195 -6.94 -3.31 6.98
CA GLY A 195 -7.77 -3.76 5.87
C GLY A 195 -9.07 -4.47 6.29
N GLU A 196 -9.12 -5.00 7.53
CA GLU A 196 -10.37 -5.54 8.08
C GLU A 196 -11.39 -4.46 8.46
N ARG A 197 -10.98 -3.19 8.52
CA ARG A 197 -11.78 -2.03 8.98
C ARG A 197 -11.99 -1.00 7.87
N LEU A 198 -12.44 -1.42 6.69
CA LEU A 198 -12.61 -0.51 5.53
C LEU A 198 -13.54 0.67 5.79
N SER A 199 -14.51 0.56 6.73
CA SER A 199 -15.37 1.68 7.14
C SER A 199 -14.59 2.84 7.79
N GLU A 200 -13.41 2.57 8.34
CA GLU A 200 -12.56 3.62 8.93
C GLU A 200 -11.99 4.55 7.85
N ILE A 201 -11.89 4.09 6.59
CA ILE A 201 -11.48 4.93 5.46
C ILE A 201 -12.46 6.10 5.26
N GLU A 202 -13.76 5.84 5.31
CA GLU A 202 -14.78 6.90 5.14
C GLU A 202 -14.70 7.92 6.26
N LYS A 203 -14.53 7.47 7.51
CA LYS A 203 -14.35 8.35 8.66
C LYS A 203 -13.11 9.21 8.49
N ALA A 204 -11.98 8.61 8.15
CA ALA A 204 -10.71 9.30 7.95
C ALA A 204 -10.78 10.34 6.84
N LEU A 205 -11.38 10.00 5.69
CA LEU A 205 -11.56 10.91 4.56
C LEU A 205 -12.55 12.05 4.86
N ALA A 206 -13.49 11.82 5.78
CA ALA A 206 -14.42 12.83 6.27
C ALA A 206 -13.85 13.68 7.44
N GLY A 207 -12.59 13.47 7.83
CA GLY A 207 -11.95 14.16 8.96
C GLY A 207 -12.53 13.79 10.33
N LYS A 208 -13.23 12.65 10.43
CA LYS A 208 -13.79 12.14 11.68
C LYS A 208 -12.78 11.27 12.41
N PRO A 209 -12.88 11.11 13.74
CA PRO A 209 -12.08 10.14 14.48
C PRO A 209 -12.21 8.74 13.88
N PHE A 210 -11.10 8.05 13.70
CA PHE A 210 -11.03 6.72 13.11
C PHE A 210 -9.98 5.84 13.83
N ILE A 211 -10.07 4.54 13.62
CA ILE A 211 -9.07 3.57 14.07
C ILE A 211 -7.99 3.48 13.00
N GLY A 212 -6.81 4.00 13.29
CA GLY A 212 -5.69 4.08 12.37
C GLY A 212 -4.68 5.14 12.76
N THR A 213 -3.60 5.25 11.99
CA THR A 213 -2.55 6.24 12.19
C THR A 213 -2.52 7.24 11.05
N VAL A 214 -2.40 8.52 11.39
CA VAL A 214 -2.06 9.58 10.43
C VAL A 214 -0.56 9.83 10.50
N ILE A 215 0.13 9.71 9.37
CA ILE A 215 1.52 10.13 9.19
C ILE A 215 1.53 11.36 8.31
N GLY A 216 2.04 12.51 8.83
CA GLY A 216 2.03 13.76 8.06
C GLY A 216 2.60 14.95 8.80
#